data_8f7c89a1f982dace51a5949306fe626f
#
_entry.id   8f7c89a1f982dace51a5949306fe626f
#
_cell.length_a   1.000
_cell.length_b   1.000
_cell.length_c   1.000
_cell.angle_alpha   90.00
_cell.angle_beta   90.00
_cell.angle_gamma   90.00
#
_symmetry.space_group_name_H-M   'P 1'
#
loop_
_entity.id
_entity.type
_entity.pdbx_description
1 polymer ?
#
loop_
_entity_poly.entity_id
_entity_poly.type
_entity_poly.pdbx_seq_one_letter_code
_entity_poly.pdbx_strand_id
1 'polypeptide(L)'
;MADRIDVAEALKGLPLWRAHEGERPAIARSLTFADFNAAFGFMTRVALLADKVDHHPEWSNVYNRVEVLLTTHDAGGVTGRDIDLARFIDQAAAETGAK
;
A
#
# COMPACT_ATOMS: atom_id res chain seq x y z
N MET A 1 10.68 11.40 -13.86
CA MET A 1 9.29 11.30 -13.43
C MET A 1 8.75 9.92 -13.78
N ALA A 2 8.06 9.28 -12.85
CA ALA A 2 7.50 7.96 -13.09
C ALA A 2 6.28 8.05 -14.02
N ASP A 3 6.17 7.12 -14.95
CA ASP A 3 5.03 7.05 -15.85
C ASP A 3 3.83 6.44 -15.16
N ARG A 4 2.68 7.02 -15.43
CA ARG A 4 1.42 6.53 -14.93
C ARG A 4 1.05 5.20 -15.58
N ILE A 5 0.60 4.24 -14.75
CA ILE A 5 0.22 2.90 -15.19
C ILE A 5 -1.28 2.74 -15.02
N ASP A 6 -1.93 2.10 -15.98
CA ASP A 6 -3.33 1.76 -15.85
C ASP A 6 -3.55 0.87 -14.63
N VAL A 7 -4.59 1.16 -13.84
CA VAL A 7 -4.83 0.43 -12.59
C VAL A 7 -5.05 -1.06 -12.83
N ALA A 8 -5.82 -1.42 -13.86
CA ALA A 8 -6.05 -2.82 -14.17
C ALA A 8 -4.74 -3.54 -14.50
N GLU A 9 -3.83 -2.87 -15.20
CA GLU A 9 -2.52 -3.41 -15.51
C GLU A 9 -1.67 -3.61 -14.25
N ALA A 10 -1.67 -2.60 -13.38
CA ALA A 10 -0.92 -2.67 -12.12
C ALA A 10 -1.40 -3.83 -11.25
N LEU A 11 -2.70 -4.09 -11.23
CA LEU A 11 -3.30 -5.13 -10.38
C LEU A 11 -3.03 -6.54 -10.84
N LYS A 12 -2.57 -6.75 -12.07
CA LYS A 12 -2.29 -8.09 -12.59
C LYS A 12 -1.29 -8.88 -11.74
N GLY A 13 -0.30 -8.19 -11.18
CA GLY A 13 0.70 -8.83 -10.32
C GLY A 13 0.42 -8.65 -8.83
N LEU A 14 -0.75 -8.13 -8.47
CA LEU A 14 -1.07 -7.77 -7.08
C LEU A 14 -2.46 -8.30 -6.71
N PRO A 15 -2.61 -9.64 -6.56
CA PRO A 15 -3.94 -10.25 -6.37
C PRO A 15 -4.64 -9.87 -5.09
N LEU A 16 -3.92 -9.36 -4.08
CA LEU A 16 -4.51 -8.94 -2.81
C LEU A 16 -4.96 -7.48 -2.81
N TRP A 17 -4.72 -6.78 -3.92
CA TRP A 17 -5.05 -5.37 -4.05
C TRP A 17 -6.25 -5.18 -4.98
N ARG A 18 -6.96 -4.08 -4.78
CA ARG A 18 -8.12 -3.73 -5.60
C ARG A 18 -8.01 -2.29 -6.09
N ALA A 19 -8.74 -1.98 -7.13
CA ALA A 19 -8.83 -0.61 -7.63
C ALA A 19 -9.61 0.24 -6.62
N HIS A 20 -9.15 1.47 -6.44
CA HIS A 20 -9.87 2.47 -5.65
C HIS A 20 -10.22 3.64 -6.56
N GLU A 21 -11.51 3.96 -6.63
CA GLU A 21 -12.00 5.08 -7.41
C GLU A 21 -12.17 6.29 -6.49
N GLY A 22 -11.55 7.39 -6.86
CA GLY A 22 -11.58 8.63 -6.10
C GLY A 22 -11.09 9.75 -7.00
N GLU A 23 -10.55 10.80 -6.40
CA GLU A 23 -10.02 11.94 -7.18
C GLU A 23 -8.90 11.53 -8.11
N ARG A 24 -8.09 10.58 -7.67
CA ARG A 24 -7.02 10.00 -8.48
C ARG A 24 -7.17 8.49 -8.49
N PRO A 25 -6.85 7.84 -9.62
CA PRO A 25 -6.76 6.38 -9.62
C PRO A 25 -5.75 5.90 -8.58
N ALA A 26 -6.11 4.84 -7.86
CA ALA A 26 -5.29 4.31 -6.78
C ALA A 26 -5.52 2.82 -6.64
N ILE A 27 -4.63 2.14 -5.90
CA ILE A 27 -4.83 0.75 -5.52
C ILE A 27 -4.93 0.68 -4.00
N ALA A 28 -5.71 -0.27 -3.50
CA ALA A 28 -6.04 -0.35 -2.08
C ALA A 28 -5.96 -1.77 -1.58
N ARG A 29 -5.61 -1.92 -0.30
CA ARG A 29 -5.63 -3.20 0.39
C ARG A 29 -6.05 -3.00 1.84
N SER A 30 -6.90 -3.90 2.35
CA SER A 30 -7.29 -3.95 3.76
C SER A 30 -6.54 -5.09 4.42
N LEU A 31 -5.99 -4.83 5.62
CA LEU A 31 -5.22 -5.82 6.37
C LEU A 31 -5.77 -5.94 7.78
N THR A 32 -5.79 -7.18 8.30
CA THR A 32 -6.18 -7.45 9.69
C THR A 32 -5.06 -8.23 10.36
N PHE A 33 -4.68 -7.79 11.56
CA PHE A 33 -3.60 -8.39 12.34
C PHE A 33 -4.16 -9.03 13.61
N ALA A 34 -3.29 -9.73 14.37
CA ALA A 34 -3.70 -10.35 15.61
C ALA A 34 -4.10 -9.32 16.67
N ASP A 35 -3.40 -8.18 16.70
CA ASP A 35 -3.63 -7.14 17.70
C ASP A 35 -3.06 -5.81 17.19
N PHE A 36 -3.16 -4.77 18.00
CA PHE A 36 -2.63 -3.44 17.67
C PHE A 36 -1.11 -3.46 17.57
N ASN A 37 -0.43 -4.19 18.43
CA ASN A 37 1.03 -4.27 18.40
C ASN A 37 1.51 -4.77 17.05
N ALA A 38 0.91 -5.85 16.55
CA ALA A 38 1.27 -6.40 15.23
C ALA A 38 0.95 -5.41 14.12
N ALA A 39 -0.21 -4.76 14.17
CA ALA A 39 -0.60 -3.76 13.18
C ALA A 39 0.38 -2.60 13.16
N PHE A 40 0.71 -2.07 14.33
CA PHE A 40 1.61 -0.92 14.43
C PHE A 40 3.04 -1.27 14.05
N GLY A 41 3.49 -2.47 14.40
CA GLY A 41 4.80 -2.97 13.97
C GLY A 41 4.91 -3.06 12.45
N PHE A 42 3.86 -3.57 11.81
CA PHE A 42 3.76 -3.57 10.36
C PHE A 42 3.84 -2.15 9.79
N MET A 43 3.05 -1.24 10.34
CA MET A 43 3.05 0.16 9.88
C MET A 43 4.42 0.80 10.04
N THR A 44 5.10 0.51 11.14
CA THR A 44 6.44 1.07 11.38
C THR A 44 7.42 0.60 10.30
N ARG A 45 7.41 -0.67 9.95
CA ARG A 45 8.28 -1.19 8.89
C ARG A 45 8.01 -0.50 7.56
N VAL A 46 6.74 -0.38 7.20
CA VAL A 46 6.36 0.28 5.95
C VAL A 46 6.72 1.76 5.98
N ALA A 47 6.50 2.42 7.10
CA ALA A 47 6.80 3.84 7.25
C ALA A 47 8.30 4.12 7.05
N LEU A 48 9.17 3.28 7.59
CA LEU A 48 10.60 3.47 7.44
C LEU A 48 11.05 3.33 5.99
N LEU A 49 10.50 2.36 5.26
CA LEU A 49 10.82 2.23 3.84
C LEU A 49 10.23 3.38 3.04
N ALA A 50 8.98 3.75 3.31
CA ALA A 50 8.31 4.83 2.60
C ALA A 50 9.10 6.14 2.70
N ASP A 51 9.62 6.42 3.89
CA ASP A 51 10.43 7.61 4.11
C ASP A 51 11.74 7.55 3.33
N LYS A 52 12.37 6.38 3.32
CA LYS A 52 13.63 6.17 2.62
C LYS A 52 13.48 6.36 1.10
N VAL A 53 12.40 5.87 0.51
CA VAL A 53 12.19 5.98 -0.93
C VAL A 53 11.38 7.21 -1.33
N ASP A 54 11.00 8.03 -0.37
CA ASP A 54 10.22 9.25 -0.56
C ASP A 54 8.92 8.99 -1.32
N HIS A 55 8.21 7.93 -0.93
CA HIS A 55 6.90 7.60 -1.48
C HIS A 55 6.04 7.01 -0.38
N HIS A 56 5.00 7.71 0.02
CA HIS A 56 4.27 7.43 1.25
C HIS A 56 2.86 6.91 0.98
N PRO A 57 2.39 5.91 1.75
CA PRO A 57 1.02 5.43 1.61
C PRO A 57 0.04 6.43 2.23
N GLU A 58 -1.19 6.41 1.70
CA GLU A 58 -2.32 7.06 2.37
C GLU A 58 -3.02 5.94 3.13
N TRP A 59 -2.99 6.00 4.44
CA TRP A 59 -3.48 4.88 5.24
C TRP A 59 -4.14 5.31 6.52
N SER A 60 -4.91 4.38 7.10
CA SER A 60 -5.54 4.57 8.39
C SER A 60 -5.44 3.28 9.20
N ASN A 61 -5.51 3.43 10.50
CA ASN A 61 -5.43 2.30 11.43
C ASN A 61 -6.50 2.43 12.51
N VAL A 62 -7.22 1.34 12.73
CA VAL A 62 -8.14 1.21 13.85
C VAL A 62 -7.84 -0.14 14.51
N TYR A 63 -7.26 -0.11 15.70
CA TYR A 63 -6.85 -1.27 16.47
C TYR A 63 -6.00 -2.24 15.63
N ASN A 64 -6.54 -3.39 15.23
CA ASN A 64 -5.79 -4.42 14.49
C ASN A 64 -5.99 -4.34 12.99
N ARG A 65 -6.67 -3.30 12.49
CA ARG A 65 -6.95 -3.14 11.06
C ARG A 65 -6.17 -1.97 10.48
N VAL A 66 -5.66 -2.18 9.28
CA VAL A 66 -4.96 -1.14 8.52
C VAL A 66 -5.55 -1.10 7.11
N GLU A 67 -5.96 0.09 6.68
CA GLU A 67 -6.43 0.32 5.32
C GLU A 67 -5.34 1.09 4.59
N VAL A 68 -4.90 0.58 3.43
CA VAL A 68 -3.81 1.19 2.66
C VAL A 68 -4.30 1.61 1.29
N LEU A 69 -3.96 2.82 0.91
CA LEU A 69 -4.22 3.37 -0.42
C LEU A 69 -2.90 3.84 -1.01
N LEU A 70 -2.59 3.42 -2.23
CA LEU A 70 -1.37 3.83 -2.91
C LEU A 70 -1.69 4.55 -4.22
N THR A 71 -1.10 5.71 -4.39
CA THR A 71 -1.20 6.50 -5.61
C THR A 71 0.00 7.44 -5.66
N THR A 72 0.38 7.89 -6.84
CA THR A 72 1.48 8.84 -7.01
C THR A 72 0.89 10.20 -7.36
N HIS A 73 0.92 11.10 -6.41
CA HIS A 73 0.28 12.41 -6.53
C HIS A 73 0.76 13.17 -7.77
N ASP A 74 2.09 13.26 -7.96
CA ASP A 74 2.68 14.03 -9.06
C ASP A 74 2.33 13.49 -10.43
N ALA A 75 2.05 12.18 -10.53
CA ALA A 75 1.67 11.55 -11.80
C ALA A 75 0.16 11.52 -12.00
N GLY A 76 -0.61 11.85 -10.97
CA GLY A 76 -2.06 11.83 -11.02
C GLY A 76 -2.65 10.42 -11.03
N GLY A 77 -1.95 9.43 -10.50
CA GLY A 77 -2.42 8.07 -10.48
C GLY A 77 -1.33 7.08 -10.08
N VAL A 78 -1.55 5.81 -10.42
CA VAL A 78 -0.63 4.72 -10.05
C VAL A 78 0.60 4.71 -10.94
N THR A 79 1.76 4.47 -10.34
CA THR A 79 3.04 4.31 -11.07
C THR A 79 3.76 3.08 -10.54
N GLY A 80 4.95 2.80 -11.09
CA GLY A 80 5.81 1.72 -10.60
C GLY A 80 6.20 1.88 -9.14
N ARG A 81 6.24 3.11 -8.62
CA ARG A 81 6.52 3.36 -7.20
C ARG A 81 5.46 2.73 -6.31
N ASP A 82 4.20 2.79 -6.73
CA ASP A 82 3.09 2.19 -5.99
C ASP A 82 3.16 0.66 -6.03
N ILE A 83 3.52 0.10 -7.18
CA ILE A 83 3.68 -1.34 -7.33
C ILE A 83 4.81 -1.85 -6.42
N ASP A 84 5.94 -1.16 -6.41
CA ASP A 84 7.07 -1.55 -5.56
C ASP A 84 6.71 -1.48 -4.09
N LEU A 85 6.02 -0.42 -3.67
CA LEU A 85 5.58 -0.27 -2.28
C LEU A 85 4.54 -1.34 -1.93
N ALA A 86 3.60 -1.64 -2.83
CA ALA A 86 2.61 -2.69 -2.61
C ALA A 86 3.27 -4.05 -2.38
N ARG A 87 4.31 -4.37 -3.14
CA ARG A 87 5.05 -5.63 -2.97
C ARG A 87 5.75 -5.69 -1.62
N PHE A 88 6.35 -4.59 -1.18
CA PHE A 88 6.96 -4.53 0.13
C PHE A 88 5.91 -4.68 1.23
N ILE A 89 4.76 -4.02 1.08
CA ILE A 89 3.66 -4.13 2.03
C ILE A 89 3.19 -5.58 2.13
N ASP A 90 3.04 -6.27 0.99
CA ASP A 90 2.62 -7.66 0.97
C ASP A 90 3.62 -8.54 1.71
N GLN A 91 4.91 -8.33 1.52
CA GLN A 91 5.94 -9.09 2.21
C GLN A 91 5.91 -8.81 3.72
N ALA A 92 5.87 -7.55 4.10
CA ALA A 92 5.82 -7.18 5.52
C ALA A 92 4.55 -7.72 6.20
N ALA A 93 3.42 -7.67 5.48
CA ALA A 93 2.15 -8.20 5.98
C ALA A 93 2.24 -9.70 6.24
N ALA A 94 2.81 -10.44 5.30
CA ALA A 94 2.97 -11.89 5.45
C ALA A 94 3.86 -12.23 6.65
N GLU A 95 4.94 -11.47 6.84
CA GLU A 95 5.88 -11.69 7.94
C GLU A 95 5.31 -11.33 9.31
N THR A 96 4.30 -10.48 9.35
CA THR A 96 3.62 -10.09 10.59
C THR A 96 2.28 -10.78 10.79
N GLY A 97 1.97 -11.77 9.96
CA GLY A 97 0.78 -12.60 10.11
C GLY A 97 -0.54 -11.95 9.73
N ALA A 98 -0.51 -10.96 8.85
CA ALA A 98 -1.73 -10.27 8.40
C ALA A 98 -2.64 -11.19 7.59
N LYS A 99 -3.91 -10.88 7.63
CA LYS A 99 -4.93 -11.54 6.82
C LYS A 99 -5.71 -10.54 5.99
#